data_5147b144f8ea9f85999a72ea2c16ecaf
#
_entry.id   5147b144f8ea9f85999a72ea2c16ecaf
#
_cell.length_a   1.000
_cell.length_b   1.000
_cell.length_c   1.000
_cell.angle_alpha   90.00
_cell.angle_beta   90.00
_cell.angle_gamma   90.00
#
_symmetry.space_group_name_H-M   'P 1'
#
loop_
_entity.id
_entity.type
_entity.pdbx_description
1 polymer ?
#
loop_
_entity_poly.entity_id
_entity_poly.type
_entity_poly.pdbx_seq_one_letter_code
_entity_poly.pdbx_strand_id
1 'polypeptide(L)'
;KILAILNIDANYLYQDEMEDLHISDFIINSNEQSLIKKYRSLDGYGRKAINNLLEVEYERCNTVIEEDMPAYITKPYYAVGASAGNGEYLFDDLDCTAISLPDTPLNNKTDLVIAVRGHSMEPTYYDGDKLLVKKQSELNIGDIGVFIINGESFVKELGKGKLISHNKQYQDIYCSDYDNMITVGKVIGSI
;
A
#
# COMPACT_ATOMS: atom_id res chain seq x y z
N LYS A 1 -11.63 23.85 64.76
CA LYS A 1 -12.44 25.05 65.17
C LYS A 1 -12.26 26.22 64.18
N ILE A 2 -11.06 26.47 63.67
CA ILE A 2 -10.80 27.58 62.76
C ILE A 2 -11.51 27.37 61.40
N LEU A 3 -11.53 26.15 60.83
CA LEU A 3 -12.19 25.82 59.57
C LEU A 3 -13.71 26.07 59.63
N ALA A 4 -14.34 25.79 60.80
CA ALA A 4 -15.79 26.03 61.02
C ALA A 4 -16.15 27.52 61.12
N ILE A 5 -15.21 28.39 61.53
CA ILE A 5 -15.40 29.84 61.61
C ILE A 5 -15.30 30.49 60.23
N LEU A 6 -14.44 29.96 59.36
CA LEU A 6 -14.22 30.49 58.02
C LEU A 6 -15.17 29.88 56.98
N ASN A 7 -15.97 28.89 57.36
CA ASN A 7 -16.87 28.14 56.49
C ASN A 7 -16.15 27.54 55.24
N ILE A 8 -14.90 27.11 55.45
CA ILE A 8 -14.07 26.45 54.44
C ILE A 8 -13.81 25.02 54.88
N ASP A 9 -13.72 24.12 53.93
CA ASP A 9 -13.39 22.74 54.18
C ASP A 9 -11.85 22.51 54.17
N ALA A 10 -11.43 21.36 54.68
CA ALA A 10 -10.00 21.02 54.72
C ALA A 10 -9.35 20.94 53.32
N ASN A 11 -10.11 20.63 52.28
CA ASN A 11 -9.61 20.55 50.92
C ASN A 11 -9.21 21.94 50.37
N TYR A 12 -9.90 22.99 50.83
CA TYR A 12 -9.58 24.38 50.44
C TYR A 12 -8.20 24.83 50.93
N LEU A 13 -7.73 24.34 52.06
CA LEU A 13 -6.42 24.68 52.62
C LEU A 13 -5.26 23.98 51.93
N TYR A 14 -5.52 22.90 51.24
CA TYR A 14 -4.50 22.11 50.50
C TYR A 14 -4.56 22.28 49.01
N GLN A 15 -5.41 23.20 48.52
CA GLN A 15 -5.54 23.45 47.07
C GLN A 15 -4.22 23.97 46.46
N ASP A 16 -3.43 24.75 47.17
CA ASP A 16 -2.21 25.34 46.70
C ASP A 16 -1.00 24.33 46.67
N GLU A 17 -1.12 23.19 47.42
CA GLU A 17 -0.11 22.14 47.40
C GLU A 17 -0.41 21.04 46.39
N MET A 18 -1.56 21.08 45.74
CA MET A 18 -1.95 20.19 44.66
C MET A 18 -1.74 20.92 43.32
N GLU A 19 -0.49 21.28 43.04
CA GLU A 19 -0.13 21.72 41.73
C GLU A 19 -0.47 20.61 40.73
N ASP A 20 -1.40 20.92 39.80
CA ASP A 20 -1.67 20.23 38.53
C ASP A 20 -2.30 18.84 38.56
N LEU A 21 -3.18 18.53 39.50
CA LEU A 21 -4.21 17.53 39.23
C LEU A 21 -5.41 18.22 38.57
N HIS A 22 -5.37 18.37 37.23
CA HIS A 22 -6.58 18.60 36.46
C HIS A 22 -7.51 17.39 36.66
N ILE A 23 -8.38 17.48 37.68
CA ILE A 23 -9.35 16.43 38.06
C ILE A 23 -10.37 16.18 36.94
N SER A 24 -10.41 17.02 35.91
CA SER A 24 -11.33 16.88 34.77
C SER A 24 -11.10 15.64 33.90
N ASP A 25 -9.89 15.05 33.89
CA ASP A 25 -9.57 13.96 33.02
C ASP A 25 -9.51 12.57 33.70
N PHE A 26 -9.71 12.51 35.01
CA PHE A 26 -9.63 11.28 35.80
C PHE A 26 -11.00 10.84 36.34
N ILE A 27 -11.93 10.53 35.43
CA ILE A 27 -13.16 9.84 35.80
C ILE A 27 -12.88 8.36 35.93
N ILE A 28 -12.70 7.86 37.15
CA ILE A 28 -12.45 6.44 37.43
C ILE A 28 -13.78 5.68 37.37
N ASN A 29 -13.87 4.72 36.44
CA ASN A 29 -15.05 3.87 36.33
C ASN A 29 -15.08 2.77 37.43
N SER A 30 -16.19 2.05 37.55
CA SER A 30 -16.38 1.03 38.60
C SER A 30 -15.38 -0.13 38.53
N ASN A 31 -14.91 -0.49 37.33
CA ASN A 31 -13.91 -1.54 37.15
C ASN A 31 -12.53 -1.09 37.63
N GLU A 32 -12.16 0.15 37.33
CA GLU A 32 -10.90 0.77 37.80
C GLU A 32 -10.91 0.92 39.33
N GLN A 33 -12.01 1.33 39.89
CA GLN A 33 -12.14 1.37 41.37
C GLN A 33 -11.93 -0.01 42.03
N SER A 34 -12.50 -1.06 41.42
CA SER A 34 -12.32 -2.43 41.89
C SER A 34 -10.85 -2.87 41.77
N LEU A 35 -10.19 -2.53 40.64
CA LEU A 35 -8.76 -2.81 40.39
C LEU A 35 -7.88 -2.13 41.43
N ILE A 36 -8.11 -0.85 41.71
CA ILE A 36 -7.36 -0.07 42.71
C ILE A 36 -7.52 -0.68 44.11
N LYS A 37 -8.73 -1.10 44.48
CA LYS A 37 -8.99 -1.75 45.80
C LYS A 37 -8.19 -3.05 45.90
N LYS A 38 -8.20 -3.89 44.85
CA LYS A 38 -7.43 -5.14 44.83
C LYS A 38 -5.93 -4.86 44.92
N TYR A 39 -5.40 -3.92 44.13
CA TYR A 39 -4.00 -3.53 44.17
C TYR A 39 -3.56 -3.06 45.57
N ARG A 40 -4.39 -2.25 46.23
CA ARG A 40 -4.10 -1.75 47.59
C ARG A 40 -4.09 -2.87 48.65
N SER A 41 -4.81 -3.97 48.44
CA SER A 41 -4.83 -5.12 49.36
C SER A 41 -3.64 -6.06 49.22
N LEU A 42 -2.83 -5.90 48.14
CA LEU A 42 -1.64 -6.71 47.95
C LEU A 42 -0.53 -6.33 48.95
N ASP A 43 0.33 -7.30 49.23
CA ASP A 43 1.57 -7.07 49.95
C ASP A 43 2.63 -6.37 49.05
N GLY A 44 3.81 -6.07 49.62
CA GLY A 44 4.89 -5.39 48.90
C GLY A 44 5.40 -6.16 47.70
N TYR A 45 5.44 -7.49 47.76
CA TYR A 45 5.87 -8.33 46.64
C TYR A 45 4.83 -8.36 45.52
N GLY A 46 3.56 -8.51 45.87
CA GLY A 46 2.46 -8.49 44.93
C GLY A 46 2.36 -7.16 44.18
N ARG A 47 2.50 -6.02 44.88
CA ARG A 47 2.53 -4.69 44.21
C ARG A 47 3.69 -4.54 43.27
N LYS A 48 4.90 -5.01 43.67
CA LYS A 48 6.09 -4.96 42.83
C LYS A 48 5.90 -5.78 41.55
N ALA A 49 5.30 -6.97 41.66
CA ALA A 49 5.02 -7.82 40.51
C ALA A 49 4.04 -7.16 39.52
N ILE A 50 2.96 -6.57 40.03
CA ILE A 50 1.97 -5.86 39.20
C ILE A 50 2.60 -4.63 38.53
N ASN A 51 3.39 -3.83 39.26
CA ASN A 51 4.04 -2.66 38.70
C ASN A 51 5.03 -3.05 37.58
N ASN A 52 5.83 -4.10 37.77
CA ASN A 52 6.74 -4.56 36.72
C ASN A 52 5.99 -5.02 35.45
N LEU A 53 4.88 -5.74 35.63
CA LEU A 53 4.05 -6.17 34.49
C LEU A 53 3.40 -4.98 33.79
N LEU A 54 2.89 -4.01 34.57
CA LEU A 54 2.30 -2.80 34.04
C LEU A 54 3.32 -2.01 33.21
N GLU A 55 4.54 -1.86 33.69
CA GLU A 55 5.61 -1.15 32.98
C GLU A 55 5.93 -1.83 31.63
N VAL A 56 6.12 -3.16 31.65
CA VAL A 56 6.37 -3.93 30.44
C VAL A 56 5.24 -3.80 29.40
N GLU A 57 3.98 -3.89 29.86
CA GLU A 57 2.82 -3.74 28.97
C GLU A 57 2.62 -2.30 28.49
N TYR A 58 2.91 -1.33 29.36
CA TYR A 58 2.86 0.08 29.00
C TYR A 58 3.93 0.41 27.93
N GLU A 59 5.17 -0.06 28.11
CA GLU A 59 6.22 0.08 27.10
C GLU A 59 5.84 -0.63 25.81
N ARG A 60 5.31 -1.84 25.88
CA ARG A 60 4.82 -2.59 24.68
C ARG A 60 3.72 -1.84 23.93
N CYS A 61 2.79 -1.21 24.63
CA CYS A 61 1.71 -0.46 23.99
C CYS A 61 2.16 0.91 23.46
N ASN A 62 3.20 1.48 24.08
CA ASN A 62 3.73 2.80 23.69
C ASN A 62 4.99 2.71 22.81
N THR A 63 5.63 1.54 22.72
CA THR A 63 6.48 1.28 21.57
C THR A 63 5.54 1.31 20.38
N VAL A 64 5.49 2.45 19.69
CA VAL A 64 5.13 2.50 18.30
C VAL A 64 6.09 1.49 17.66
N ILE A 65 5.61 0.27 17.39
CA ILE A 65 6.19 -0.51 16.33
C ILE A 65 5.94 0.43 15.15
N GLU A 66 6.95 1.19 14.74
CA GLU A 66 7.05 1.55 13.33
C GLU A 66 7.10 0.17 12.66
N GLU A 67 5.91 -0.42 12.44
CA GLU A 67 5.77 -1.37 11.35
C GLU A 67 6.39 -0.58 10.21
N ASP A 68 7.48 -1.10 9.67
CA ASP A 68 8.06 -0.67 8.41
C ASP A 68 6.88 -0.76 7.42
N MET A 69 6.03 0.27 7.44
CA MET A 69 4.99 0.41 6.43
C MET A 69 5.78 0.46 5.15
N PRO A 70 5.68 -0.58 4.31
CA PRO A 70 6.47 -0.62 3.10
C PRO A 70 6.22 0.70 2.39
N ALA A 71 7.28 1.46 2.11
CA ALA A 71 7.18 2.67 1.34
C ALA A 71 6.43 2.32 0.05
N TYR A 72 5.49 3.15 -0.35
CA TYR A 72 4.73 2.96 -1.58
C TYR A 72 5.16 4.00 -2.61
N ILE A 73 5.28 3.55 -3.85
CA ILE A 73 5.49 4.41 -5.00
C ILE A 73 4.24 4.42 -5.87
N THR A 74 4.00 5.52 -6.55
CA THR A 74 2.85 5.66 -7.44
C THR A 74 3.28 5.54 -8.89
N LYS A 75 2.55 4.74 -9.67
CA LYS A 75 2.79 4.53 -11.11
C LYS A 75 1.50 4.76 -11.90
N PRO A 76 1.60 5.24 -13.17
CA PRO A 76 0.44 5.34 -14.05
C PRO A 76 -0.09 3.93 -14.37
N TYR A 77 -1.41 3.78 -14.30
CA TYR A 77 -2.12 2.53 -14.58
C TYR A 77 -3.17 2.74 -15.66
N TYR A 78 -3.12 1.89 -16.68
CA TYR A 78 -4.03 1.88 -17.82
C TYR A 78 -4.93 0.62 -17.75
N ALA A 79 -6.21 0.82 -17.40
CA ALA A 79 -7.19 -0.26 -17.21
C ALA A 79 -7.75 -0.81 -18.53
N VAL A 80 -7.73 0.00 -19.59
CA VAL A 80 -8.22 -0.38 -20.92
C VAL A 80 -7.01 -0.47 -21.84
N GLY A 81 -6.95 -1.54 -22.65
CA GLY A 81 -5.95 -1.64 -23.72
C GLY A 81 -6.01 -0.36 -24.56
N ALA A 82 -4.89 0.32 -24.67
CA ALA A 82 -4.80 1.58 -25.39
C ALA A 82 -5.17 1.37 -26.85
N SER A 83 -6.36 1.83 -27.25
CA SER A 83 -6.62 2.06 -28.66
C SER A 83 -6.07 3.45 -29.01
N ALA A 84 -5.00 3.51 -29.78
CA ALA A 84 -4.43 4.77 -30.22
C ALA A 84 -5.27 5.34 -31.36
N GLY A 85 -5.85 6.48 -31.12
CA GLY A 85 -6.26 7.37 -32.20
C GLY A 85 -5.04 7.84 -32.99
N ASN A 86 -5.24 8.19 -34.25
CA ASN A 86 -4.24 8.54 -35.25
C ASN A 86 -3.04 9.35 -34.72
N GLY A 87 -1.87 8.68 -34.57
CA GLY A 87 -0.55 9.28 -34.59
C GLY A 87 -0.09 10.01 -33.32
N GLU A 88 1.07 9.64 -32.81
CA GLU A 88 1.96 10.30 -31.86
C GLU A 88 1.57 10.36 -30.35
N TYR A 89 0.32 10.17 -29.93
CA TYR A 89 -0.07 10.30 -28.51
C TYR A 89 -0.64 8.99 -27.94
N LEU A 90 0.24 8.04 -27.62
CA LEU A 90 -0.20 6.67 -27.37
C LEU A 90 -0.61 6.39 -25.91
N PHE A 91 -0.21 7.23 -24.96
CA PHE A 91 -0.53 7.08 -23.55
C PHE A 91 -0.84 8.40 -22.84
N ASP A 92 -0.60 9.57 -23.47
CA ASP A 92 -0.80 10.87 -22.83
C ASP A 92 -2.28 11.31 -22.81
N ASP A 93 -3.09 10.78 -23.74
CA ASP A 93 -4.53 11.11 -23.87
C ASP A 93 -5.48 10.01 -23.36
N LEU A 94 -4.94 8.92 -22.80
CA LEU A 94 -5.77 7.85 -22.25
C LEU A 94 -6.08 8.12 -20.77
N ASP A 95 -7.28 7.72 -20.36
CA ASP A 95 -7.68 7.70 -18.95
C ASP A 95 -6.70 6.84 -18.14
N CYS A 96 -5.65 7.44 -17.66
CA CYS A 96 -4.74 6.80 -16.72
C CYS A 96 -5.18 7.11 -15.29
N THR A 97 -5.15 6.10 -14.45
CA THR A 97 -5.29 6.25 -13.01
C THR A 97 -3.95 6.00 -12.34
N ALA A 98 -3.83 6.38 -11.08
CA ALA A 98 -2.64 6.10 -10.30
C ALA A 98 -2.80 4.78 -9.55
N ILE A 99 -1.78 3.92 -9.58
CA ILE A 99 -1.71 2.71 -8.74
C ILE A 99 -0.55 2.83 -7.76
N SER A 100 -0.81 2.49 -6.49
CA SER A 100 0.21 2.43 -5.46
C SER A 100 0.82 1.03 -5.44
N LEU A 101 2.14 0.95 -5.52
CA LEU A 101 2.92 -0.28 -5.48
C LEU A 101 3.91 -0.21 -4.32
N PRO A 102 4.22 -1.33 -3.63
CA PRO A 102 5.29 -1.36 -2.65
C PRO A 102 6.62 -0.89 -3.26
N ASP A 103 7.42 -0.15 -2.50
CA ASP A 103 8.74 0.30 -2.93
C ASP A 103 9.70 -0.90 -2.99
N THR A 104 9.81 -1.51 -4.15
CA THR A 104 10.70 -2.63 -4.43
C THR A 104 11.59 -2.32 -5.62
N PRO A 105 12.76 -2.98 -5.75
CA PRO A 105 13.64 -2.79 -6.91
C PRO A 105 12.95 -3.07 -8.26
N LEU A 106 11.97 -3.97 -8.30
CA LEU A 106 11.19 -4.26 -9.50
C LEU A 106 10.21 -3.13 -9.81
N ASN A 107 9.44 -2.70 -8.81
CA ASN A 107 8.46 -1.63 -8.97
C ASN A 107 9.13 -0.28 -9.29
N ASN A 108 10.33 -0.04 -8.75
CA ASN A 108 11.13 1.15 -9.10
C ASN A 108 11.53 1.20 -10.58
N LYS A 109 11.80 0.03 -11.18
CA LYS A 109 12.11 -0.08 -12.62
C LYS A 109 10.89 -0.02 -13.52
N THR A 110 9.67 -0.09 -12.95
CA THR A 110 8.41 0.00 -13.67
C THR A 110 8.12 1.45 -14.04
N ASP A 111 7.82 1.71 -15.30
CA ASP A 111 7.43 3.04 -15.76
C ASP A 111 5.91 3.20 -15.82
N LEU A 112 5.18 2.11 -16.12
CA LEU A 112 3.72 2.09 -16.17
C LEU A 112 3.17 0.68 -15.90
N VAL A 113 1.89 0.61 -15.55
CA VAL A 113 1.15 -0.65 -15.33
C VAL A 113 0.00 -0.72 -16.31
N ILE A 114 -0.21 -1.90 -16.92
CA ILE A 114 -1.30 -2.13 -17.88
C ILE A 114 -2.11 -3.34 -17.46
N ALA A 115 -3.43 -3.28 -17.62
CA ALA A 115 -4.27 -4.46 -17.50
C ALA A 115 -4.20 -5.33 -18.77
N VAL A 116 -4.06 -6.65 -18.58
CA VAL A 116 -4.23 -7.61 -19.68
C VAL A 116 -5.69 -7.66 -20.08
N ARG A 117 -5.95 -7.68 -21.37
CA ARG A 117 -7.28 -7.89 -21.95
C ARG A 117 -7.27 -9.08 -22.90
N GLY A 118 -8.21 -9.99 -22.68
CA GLY A 118 -8.36 -11.21 -23.48
C GLY A 118 -7.40 -12.33 -23.07
N HIS A 119 -7.44 -13.42 -23.81
CA HIS A 119 -6.87 -14.71 -23.42
C HIS A 119 -5.68 -15.12 -24.28
N SER A 120 -5.15 -14.23 -25.10
CA SER A 120 -4.09 -14.60 -26.08
C SER A 120 -2.73 -14.92 -25.48
N MET A 121 -2.49 -14.50 -24.23
CA MET A 121 -1.24 -14.76 -23.49
C MET A 121 -1.36 -15.87 -22.45
N GLU A 122 -2.50 -16.53 -22.37
CA GLU A 122 -2.65 -17.70 -21.50
C GLU A 122 -1.76 -18.88 -21.94
N PRO A 123 -1.20 -19.62 -20.98
CA PRO A 123 -1.37 -19.56 -19.52
C PRO A 123 -0.39 -18.58 -18.82
N THR A 124 0.39 -17.80 -19.54
CA THR A 124 1.42 -16.91 -18.96
C THR A 124 0.81 -15.72 -18.26
N TYR A 125 -0.20 -15.11 -18.89
CA TYR A 125 -0.98 -14.02 -18.32
C TYR A 125 -2.46 -14.23 -18.62
N TYR A 126 -3.30 -13.92 -17.63
CA TYR A 126 -4.75 -14.04 -17.72
C TYR A 126 -5.43 -12.68 -17.86
N ASP A 127 -6.67 -12.70 -18.35
CA ASP A 127 -7.48 -11.47 -18.44
C ASP A 127 -7.62 -10.81 -17.06
N GLY A 128 -7.34 -9.52 -17.00
CA GLY A 128 -7.36 -8.74 -15.76
C GLY A 128 -6.04 -8.66 -15.00
N ASP A 129 -5.03 -9.48 -15.32
CA ASP A 129 -3.71 -9.36 -14.74
C ASP A 129 -3.12 -7.96 -14.98
N LYS A 130 -2.36 -7.46 -14.02
CA LYS A 130 -1.68 -6.16 -14.13
C LYS A 130 -0.20 -6.37 -14.41
N LEU A 131 0.24 -5.93 -15.56
CA LEU A 131 1.62 -6.08 -16.01
C LEU A 131 2.45 -4.85 -15.67
N LEU A 132 3.61 -5.07 -15.10
CA LEU A 132 4.63 -4.08 -14.84
C LEU A 132 5.46 -3.89 -16.11
N VAL A 133 5.43 -2.69 -16.68
CA VAL A 133 6.08 -2.40 -17.97
C VAL A 133 7.18 -1.36 -17.79
N LYS A 134 8.35 -1.66 -18.35
CA LYS A 134 9.45 -0.72 -18.51
C LYS A 134 9.41 -0.16 -19.92
N LYS A 135 9.31 1.17 -20.07
CA LYS A 135 9.33 1.84 -21.37
C LYS A 135 10.67 1.62 -22.06
N GLN A 136 10.64 1.04 -23.22
CA GLN A 136 11.80 0.90 -24.12
C GLN A 136 11.33 0.56 -25.54
N SER A 137 12.06 1.07 -26.53
CA SER A 137 11.71 0.87 -27.95
C SER A 137 12.26 -0.44 -28.52
N GLU A 138 13.28 -1.02 -27.91
CA GLU A 138 13.94 -2.23 -28.38
C GLU A 138 13.73 -3.39 -27.42
N LEU A 139 13.29 -4.51 -27.93
CA LEU A 139 13.14 -5.77 -27.20
C LEU A 139 13.99 -6.85 -27.87
N ASN A 140 14.41 -7.82 -27.08
CA ASN A 140 15.05 -9.04 -27.61
C ASN A 140 14.01 -10.08 -27.99
N ILE A 141 14.32 -10.95 -28.92
CA ILE A 141 13.51 -12.13 -29.24
C ILE A 141 13.33 -12.96 -27.97
N GLY A 142 12.09 -13.33 -27.68
CA GLY A 142 11.69 -13.99 -26.44
C GLY A 142 11.22 -13.04 -25.31
N ASP A 143 11.42 -11.73 -25.45
CA ASP A 143 10.87 -10.78 -24.49
C ASP A 143 9.35 -10.62 -24.71
N ILE A 144 8.61 -10.54 -23.61
CA ILE A 144 7.20 -10.17 -23.68
C ILE A 144 7.12 -8.65 -23.60
N GLY A 145 6.41 -8.07 -24.55
CA GLY A 145 6.27 -6.63 -24.70
C GLY A 145 4.83 -6.18 -24.91
N VAL A 146 4.67 -4.88 -24.81
CA VAL A 146 3.46 -4.19 -25.20
C VAL A 146 3.69 -3.49 -26.53
N PHE A 147 2.85 -3.81 -27.50
CA PHE A 147 2.92 -3.31 -28.85
C PHE A 147 1.63 -2.59 -29.23
N ILE A 148 1.73 -1.58 -30.06
CA ILE A 148 0.57 -0.95 -30.65
C ILE A 148 0.64 -1.18 -32.15
N ILE A 149 -0.44 -1.70 -32.72
CA ILE A 149 -0.58 -2.01 -34.12
C ILE A 149 -1.90 -1.41 -34.59
N ASN A 150 -1.84 -0.51 -35.57
CA ASN A 150 -3.01 0.17 -36.10
C ASN A 150 -3.91 0.82 -35.04
N GLY A 151 -3.29 1.30 -33.94
CA GLY A 151 -4.02 1.94 -32.86
C GLY A 151 -4.56 1.01 -31.77
N GLU A 152 -4.36 -0.29 -31.89
CA GLU A 152 -4.75 -1.26 -30.86
C GLU A 152 -3.52 -1.77 -30.10
N SER A 153 -3.65 -1.95 -28.78
CA SER A 153 -2.58 -2.46 -27.94
C SER A 153 -2.61 -3.98 -27.81
N PHE A 154 -1.46 -4.59 -27.87
CA PHE A 154 -1.27 -6.03 -27.76
C PHE A 154 -0.15 -6.35 -26.79
N VAL A 155 -0.39 -7.35 -25.92
CA VAL A 155 0.66 -7.99 -25.14
C VAL A 155 1.04 -9.27 -25.87
N LYS A 156 2.30 -9.40 -26.27
CA LYS A 156 2.81 -10.54 -27.04
C LYS A 156 4.29 -10.80 -26.71
N GLU A 157 4.75 -12.01 -27.01
CA GLU A 157 6.17 -12.31 -27.04
C GLU A 157 6.76 -11.90 -28.41
N LEU A 158 7.91 -11.23 -28.39
CA LEU A 158 8.61 -10.87 -29.62
C LEU A 158 9.31 -12.10 -30.22
N GLY A 159 8.85 -12.54 -31.37
CA GLY A 159 9.50 -13.57 -32.18
C GLY A 159 10.29 -12.99 -33.36
N LYS A 160 10.90 -13.86 -34.15
CA LYS A 160 11.61 -13.45 -35.39
C LYS A 160 10.59 -13.04 -36.45
N GLY A 161 10.41 -11.73 -36.63
CA GLY A 161 9.50 -11.17 -37.64
C GLY A 161 8.02 -11.36 -37.32
N LYS A 162 7.66 -11.69 -36.07
CA LYS A 162 6.30 -11.89 -35.65
C LYS A 162 6.15 -11.66 -34.15
N LEU A 163 4.91 -11.36 -33.71
CA LEU A 163 4.51 -11.35 -32.33
C LEU A 163 3.74 -12.65 -32.03
N ILE A 164 4.18 -13.36 -30.99
CA ILE A 164 3.71 -14.70 -30.66
C ILE A 164 2.64 -14.62 -29.56
N SER A 165 1.53 -15.31 -29.81
CA SER A 165 0.50 -15.58 -28.82
C SER A 165 0.85 -16.86 -28.06
N HIS A 166 0.80 -16.82 -26.72
CA HIS A 166 1.06 -18.02 -25.91
C HIS A 166 -0.11 -19.00 -25.96
N ASN A 167 -1.33 -18.48 -26.06
CA ASN A 167 -2.53 -19.29 -26.25
C ASN A 167 -2.62 -19.73 -27.73
N LYS A 168 -2.51 -21.03 -27.96
CA LYS A 168 -2.51 -21.62 -29.31
C LYS A 168 -3.83 -21.51 -30.08
N GLN A 169 -4.88 -21.03 -29.42
CA GLN A 169 -6.15 -20.70 -30.08
C GLN A 169 -6.05 -19.36 -30.85
N TYR A 170 -5.06 -18.57 -30.56
CA TYR A 170 -4.83 -17.26 -31.19
C TYR A 170 -3.65 -17.36 -32.17
N GLN A 171 -3.83 -16.75 -33.33
CA GLN A 171 -2.77 -16.70 -34.34
C GLN A 171 -1.66 -15.72 -33.94
N ASP A 172 -0.44 -15.99 -34.38
CA ASP A 172 0.64 -15.03 -34.28
C ASP A 172 0.40 -13.86 -35.24
N ILE A 173 0.94 -12.68 -34.89
CA ILE A 173 0.83 -11.46 -35.70
C ILE A 173 2.15 -11.29 -36.44
N TYR A 174 2.14 -11.27 -37.75
CA TYR A 174 3.36 -11.09 -38.57
C TYR A 174 3.64 -9.59 -38.72
N CYS A 175 4.87 -9.18 -38.40
CA CYS A 175 5.26 -7.77 -38.44
C CYS A 175 5.27 -7.19 -39.89
N SER A 176 5.42 -8.05 -40.90
CA SER A 176 5.35 -7.64 -42.29
C SER A 176 3.98 -7.19 -42.78
N ASP A 177 2.94 -7.52 -42.02
CA ASP A 177 1.56 -7.24 -42.40
C ASP A 177 1.12 -5.84 -41.96
N TYR A 178 1.97 -5.12 -41.22
CA TYR A 178 1.63 -3.85 -40.58
C TYR A 178 2.73 -2.80 -40.77
N ASP A 179 2.37 -1.65 -41.34
CA ASP A 179 3.31 -0.53 -41.58
C ASP A 179 3.58 0.29 -40.32
N ASN A 180 2.66 0.24 -39.32
CA ASN A 180 2.73 1.03 -38.09
C ASN A 180 2.67 0.11 -36.85
N MET A 181 3.81 -0.42 -36.46
CA MET A 181 3.98 -1.13 -35.21
C MET A 181 4.89 -0.32 -34.29
N ILE A 182 4.38 0.00 -33.09
CA ILE A 182 5.12 0.74 -32.08
C ILE A 182 5.34 -0.16 -30.87
N THR A 183 6.57 -0.24 -30.39
CA THR A 183 6.91 -0.91 -29.13
C THR A 183 6.79 0.10 -28.00
N VAL A 184 5.90 -0.16 -27.05
CA VAL A 184 5.69 0.68 -25.85
C VAL A 184 6.73 0.36 -24.79
N GLY A 185 6.99 -0.93 -24.57
CA GLY A 185 7.94 -1.36 -23.56
C GLY A 185 7.95 -2.87 -23.33
N LYS A 186 8.86 -3.27 -22.45
CA LYS A 186 9.04 -4.65 -22.00
C LYS A 186 8.24 -4.91 -20.74
N VAL A 187 7.55 -6.04 -20.70
CA VAL A 187 6.95 -6.58 -19.47
C VAL A 187 8.07 -7.13 -18.59
N ILE A 188 8.19 -6.63 -17.39
CA ILE A 188 9.23 -7.00 -16.42
C ILE A 188 8.67 -7.75 -15.19
N GLY A 189 7.34 -7.88 -15.09
CA GLY A 189 6.64 -8.60 -14.03
C GLY A 189 5.13 -8.41 -14.10
N SER A 190 4.42 -9.01 -13.16
CA SER A 190 2.96 -8.88 -12.96
C SER A 190 2.60 -8.84 -11.48
N ILE A 191 1.43 -8.29 -11.18
CA ILE A 191 0.84 -8.21 -9.83
C ILE A 191 -0.64 -8.57 -9.88
#